data_8f0006dff5008834ba4f38ac385d1bac
#
_entry.id   8f0006dff5008834ba4f38ac385d1bac
#
_cell.length_a   1.000
_cell.length_b   1.000
_cell.length_c   1.000
_cell.angle_alpha   90.00
_cell.angle_beta   90.00
_cell.angle_gamma   90.00
#
_symmetry.space_group_name_H-M   'P 1'
#
loop_
_entity.id
_entity.type
_entity.pdbx_description
1 polymer ?
#
loop_
_entity_poly.entity_id
_entity_poly.type
_entity_poly.pdbx_seq_one_letter_code
_entity_poly.pdbx_strand_id
1 'polypeptide(L)'
;MAETTAAATNTAGRAAGTAAQQPSTAYREPSGWVGWIVFAGVIMVIAGVLQAVYGFIAIVNDDWVVWGDRGNLYVDLTAWGWIHLIGGIIVVLAGLGLFTGNILARIVAVVVAGLSLIANFLFIPAYPLWALTVITLDVLVIFAILAHGREMADRRAV
;
A
#
# COMPACT_ATOMS: atom_id res chain seq x y z
N MET A 1 -72.63 9.80 1.69
CA MET A 1 -71.96 8.54 1.28
C MET A 1 -70.69 8.73 0.41
N ALA A 2 -70.53 9.85 -0.26
CA ALA A 2 -69.38 10.07 -1.17
C ALA A 2 -68.07 10.46 -0.44
N GLU A 3 -68.12 11.12 0.71
CA GLU A 3 -66.93 11.56 1.43
C GLU A 3 -66.17 10.43 2.16
N THR A 4 -66.86 9.37 2.58
CA THR A 4 -66.22 8.25 3.27
C THR A 4 -65.39 7.41 2.31
N THR A 5 -65.75 7.37 1.03
CA THR A 5 -65.04 6.57 0.00
C THR A 5 -63.74 7.30 -0.45
N ALA A 6 -63.75 8.62 -0.46
CA ALA A 6 -62.56 9.40 -0.83
C ALA A 6 -61.45 9.37 0.23
N ALA A 7 -61.86 9.32 1.52
CA ALA A 7 -60.92 9.21 2.64
C ALA A 7 -60.23 7.83 2.67
N ALA A 8 -60.94 6.76 2.35
CA ALA A 8 -60.38 5.39 2.34
C ALA A 8 -59.37 5.17 1.20
N THR A 9 -59.61 5.73 0.02
CA THR A 9 -58.69 5.67 -1.13
C THR A 9 -57.42 6.45 -0.90
N ASN A 10 -57.48 7.59 -0.18
CA ASN A 10 -56.30 8.43 0.09
C ASN A 10 -55.39 7.82 1.17
N THR A 11 -55.96 7.09 2.14
CA THR A 11 -55.16 6.36 3.16
C THR A 11 -54.49 5.11 2.56
N ALA A 12 -55.12 4.42 1.64
CA ALA A 12 -54.56 3.26 0.94
C ALA A 12 -53.39 3.68 0.02
N GLY A 13 -53.52 4.84 -0.67
CA GLY A 13 -52.44 5.41 -1.51
C GLY A 13 -51.22 5.87 -0.71
N ARG A 14 -51.43 6.39 0.52
CA ARG A 14 -50.30 6.77 1.40
C ARG A 14 -49.61 5.55 2.01
N ALA A 15 -50.30 4.52 2.37
CA ALA A 15 -49.73 3.28 2.89
C ALA A 15 -48.89 2.53 1.82
N ALA A 16 -49.29 2.56 0.57
CA ALA A 16 -48.51 1.98 -0.54
C ALA A 16 -47.26 2.79 -0.89
N GLY A 17 -47.30 4.12 -0.71
CA GLY A 17 -46.13 5.00 -0.97
C GLY A 17 -45.02 4.91 0.05
N THR A 18 -45.35 4.52 1.31
CA THR A 18 -44.35 4.39 2.40
C THR A 18 -43.67 3.03 2.42
N ALA A 19 -44.19 2.01 1.75
CA ALA A 19 -43.57 0.68 1.66
C ALA A 19 -42.45 0.57 0.61
N ALA A 20 -42.26 1.58 -0.24
CA ALA A 20 -41.36 1.50 -1.37
C ALA A 20 -39.95 2.17 -1.17
N GLN A 21 -39.67 2.71 0.01
CA GLN A 21 -38.37 3.24 0.34
C GLN A 21 -37.71 2.47 1.49
N GLN A 22 -37.51 1.16 1.28
CA GLN A 22 -36.40 0.51 1.97
C GLN A 22 -35.12 1.11 1.38
N PRO A 23 -34.24 1.72 2.17
CA PRO A 23 -32.92 2.02 1.69
C PRO A 23 -32.32 0.68 1.32
N SER A 24 -32.16 0.42 0.02
CA SER A 24 -31.31 -0.64 -0.44
C SER A 24 -29.95 -0.36 0.20
N THR A 25 -29.58 -1.12 1.23
CA THR A 25 -28.19 -1.29 1.59
C THR A 25 -27.56 -1.92 0.36
N ALA A 26 -27.26 -1.10 -0.63
CA ALA A 26 -26.47 -1.48 -1.77
C ALA A 26 -25.17 -1.98 -1.19
N TYR A 27 -25.05 -3.28 -1.06
CA TYR A 27 -23.80 -3.95 -0.74
C TYR A 27 -22.81 -3.47 -1.82
N ARG A 28 -22.02 -2.45 -1.46
CA ARG A 28 -21.02 -1.90 -2.35
C ARG A 28 -20.01 -3.01 -2.53
N GLU A 29 -20.08 -3.72 -3.64
CA GLU A 29 -19.10 -4.73 -4.01
C GLU A 29 -17.70 -4.14 -3.80
N PRO A 30 -16.79 -4.92 -3.17
CA PRO A 30 -15.41 -4.46 -3.00
C PRO A 30 -14.86 -4.11 -4.37
N SER A 31 -14.60 -2.83 -4.62
CA SER A 31 -13.98 -2.44 -5.88
C SER A 31 -12.66 -3.23 -6.00
N GLY A 32 -12.35 -3.78 -7.19
CA GLY A 32 -11.11 -4.55 -7.42
C GLY A 32 -9.84 -3.80 -7.02
N TRP A 33 -9.94 -2.51 -6.76
CA TRP A 33 -8.89 -1.60 -6.35
C TRP A 33 -8.41 -1.79 -4.91
N VAL A 34 -9.22 -2.35 -4.01
CA VAL A 34 -8.77 -2.77 -2.66
C VAL A 34 -7.70 -3.85 -2.78
N GLY A 35 -7.82 -4.73 -3.78
CA GLY A 35 -6.80 -5.74 -4.07
C GLY A 35 -5.43 -5.14 -4.37
N TRP A 36 -5.36 -3.99 -5.04
CA TRP A 36 -4.10 -3.31 -5.35
C TRP A 36 -3.40 -2.75 -4.12
N ILE A 37 -4.15 -2.22 -3.14
CA ILE A 37 -3.56 -1.73 -1.89
C ILE A 37 -3.06 -2.91 -1.04
N VAL A 38 -3.83 -3.99 -0.99
CA VAL A 38 -3.41 -5.23 -0.32
C VAL A 38 -2.15 -5.79 -0.98
N PHE A 39 -2.12 -5.84 -2.31
CA PHE A 39 -0.94 -6.25 -3.06
C PHE A 39 0.28 -5.37 -2.72
N ALA A 40 0.14 -4.05 -2.75
CA ALA A 40 1.20 -3.11 -2.39
C ALA A 40 1.70 -3.37 -0.96
N GLY A 41 0.79 -3.54 0.01
CA GLY A 41 1.14 -3.86 1.40
C GLY A 41 1.91 -5.18 1.53
N VAL A 42 1.49 -6.23 0.83
CA VAL A 42 2.18 -7.54 0.83
C VAL A 42 3.58 -7.42 0.23
N ILE A 43 3.72 -6.76 -0.93
CA ILE A 43 5.04 -6.55 -1.56
C ILE A 43 5.95 -5.77 -0.63
N MET A 44 5.46 -4.70 0.01
CA MET A 44 6.25 -3.93 0.97
C MET A 44 6.69 -4.76 2.18
N VAL A 45 5.81 -5.59 2.74
CA VAL A 45 6.17 -6.47 3.87
C VAL A 45 7.27 -7.44 3.45
N ILE A 46 7.11 -8.12 2.30
CA ILE A 46 8.11 -9.06 1.80
C ILE A 46 9.45 -8.34 1.54
N ALA A 47 9.43 -7.22 0.82
CA ALA A 47 10.63 -6.45 0.50
C ALA A 47 11.31 -5.93 1.77
N GLY A 48 10.56 -5.42 2.74
CA GLY A 48 11.08 -4.92 4.00
C GLY A 48 11.70 -6.04 4.86
N VAL A 49 11.10 -7.23 4.91
CA VAL A 49 11.69 -8.39 5.60
C VAL A 49 13.00 -8.80 4.94
N LEU A 50 13.03 -8.94 3.62
CA LEU A 50 14.25 -9.28 2.88
C LEU A 50 15.35 -8.24 3.10
N GLN A 51 15.00 -6.95 3.08
CA GLN A 51 15.92 -5.85 3.32
C GLN A 51 16.46 -5.87 4.77
N ALA A 52 15.62 -6.13 5.77
CA ALA A 52 16.02 -6.24 7.16
C ALA A 52 16.95 -7.45 7.39
N VAL A 53 16.63 -8.60 6.79
CA VAL A 53 17.49 -9.80 6.84
C VAL A 53 18.84 -9.52 6.18
N TYR A 54 18.85 -8.90 5.01
CA TYR A 54 20.08 -8.50 4.32
C TYR A 54 20.92 -7.54 5.17
N GLY A 55 20.29 -6.54 5.78
CA GLY A 55 20.96 -5.61 6.69
C GLY A 55 21.54 -6.32 7.92
N PHE A 56 20.82 -7.25 8.51
CA PHE A 56 21.30 -8.05 9.63
C PHE A 56 22.52 -8.90 9.26
N ILE A 57 22.47 -9.58 8.11
CA ILE A 57 23.59 -10.37 7.60
C ILE A 57 24.81 -9.48 7.36
N ALA A 58 24.64 -8.28 6.81
CA ALA A 58 25.73 -7.34 6.59
C ALA A 58 26.38 -6.84 7.88
N ILE A 59 25.62 -6.72 8.97
CA ILE A 59 26.15 -6.35 10.29
C ILE A 59 26.98 -7.49 10.90
N VAL A 60 26.52 -8.74 10.74
CA VAL A 60 27.16 -9.91 11.36
C VAL A 60 28.39 -10.37 10.58
N ASN A 61 28.43 -10.16 9.28
CA ASN A 61 29.53 -10.57 8.40
C ASN A 61 30.34 -9.34 7.93
N ASP A 62 31.23 -8.89 8.78
CA ASP A 62 32.05 -7.69 8.57
C ASP A 62 33.09 -7.82 7.44
N ASP A 63 33.33 -9.04 6.95
CA ASP A 63 34.44 -9.38 6.03
C ASP A 63 34.05 -9.35 4.54
N TRP A 64 32.89 -8.82 4.17
CA TRP A 64 32.48 -8.80 2.76
C TRP A 64 33.14 -7.67 1.99
N VAL A 65 34.11 -8.02 1.15
CA VAL A 65 34.73 -7.13 0.19
C VAL A 65 33.86 -7.09 -1.07
N VAL A 66 33.32 -5.93 -1.39
CA VAL A 66 32.62 -5.73 -2.67
C VAL A 66 33.66 -5.57 -3.77
N TRP A 67 33.80 -6.60 -4.63
CA TRP A 67 34.68 -6.59 -5.79
C TRP A 67 34.01 -5.81 -6.91
N GLY A 68 34.65 -4.73 -7.39
CA GLY A 68 34.23 -4.00 -8.57
C GLY A 68 35.35 -3.97 -9.60
N ASP A 69 35.01 -3.96 -10.90
CA ASP A 69 35.96 -3.94 -12.01
C ASP A 69 36.93 -2.73 -12.01
N ARG A 70 36.69 -1.73 -11.17
CA ARG A 70 37.46 -0.48 -11.06
C ARG A 70 38.24 -0.33 -9.76
N GLY A 71 38.36 -1.36 -8.94
CA GLY A 71 39.09 -1.33 -7.67
C GLY A 71 38.24 -1.74 -6.47
N ASN A 72 38.91 -1.99 -5.35
CA ASN A 72 38.25 -2.35 -4.09
C ASN A 72 37.56 -1.13 -3.51
N LEU A 73 36.22 -1.14 -3.48
CA LEU A 73 35.45 -0.15 -2.76
C LEU A 73 35.31 -0.64 -1.31
N TYR A 74 36.01 0.00 -0.39
CA TYR A 74 35.81 -0.24 1.04
C TYR A 74 34.52 0.45 1.47
N VAL A 75 33.43 -0.28 1.53
CA VAL A 75 32.18 0.20 2.10
C VAL A 75 32.16 -0.27 3.55
N ASP A 76 31.86 0.63 4.47
CA ASP A 76 31.55 0.24 5.85
C ASP A 76 30.24 -0.57 5.85
N LEU A 77 30.39 -1.88 5.80
CA LEU A 77 29.27 -2.83 5.71
C LEU A 77 28.41 -2.80 6.97
N THR A 78 28.98 -2.43 8.11
CA THR A 78 28.23 -2.28 9.35
C THR A 78 27.27 -1.10 9.27
N ALA A 79 27.74 0.07 8.84
CA ALA A 79 26.89 1.25 8.63
C ALA A 79 25.82 0.99 7.55
N TRP A 80 26.22 0.35 6.45
CA TRP A 80 25.28 -0.08 5.39
C TRP A 80 24.24 -1.05 5.89
N GLY A 81 24.65 -2.03 6.71
CA GLY A 81 23.76 -3.02 7.33
C GLY A 81 22.72 -2.38 8.25
N TRP A 82 23.12 -1.41 9.07
CA TRP A 82 22.18 -0.67 9.93
C TRP A 82 21.15 0.12 9.13
N ILE A 83 21.54 0.77 8.04
CA ILE A 83 20.61 1.49 7.17
C ILE A 83 19.56 0.53 6.60
N HIS A 84 19.99 -0.66 6.12
CA HIS A 84 19.08 -1.66 5.55
C HIS A 84 18.20 -2.33 6.61
N LEU A 85 18.73 -2.61 7.79
CA LEU A 85 17.96 -3.20 8.87
C LEU A 85 16.85 -2.26 9.35
N ILE A 86 17.20 -1.01 9.67
CA ILE A 86 16.23 0.00 10.13
C ILE A 86 15.25 0.34 9.01
N GLY A 87 15.76 0.55 7.80
CA GLY A 87 14.94 0.82 6.62
C GLY A 87 13.95 -0.31 6.34
N GLY A 88 14.40 -1.57 6.39
CA GLY A 88 13.55 -2.74 6.23
C GLY A 88 12.43 -2.83 7.28
N ILE A 89 12.74 -2.56 8.55
CA ILE A 89 11.72 -2.49 9.61
C ILE A 89 10.69 -1.41 9.32
N ILE A 90 11.13 -0.21 8.90
CA ILE A 90 10.21 0.88 8.53
C ILE A 90 9.31 0.48 7.37
N VAL A 91 9.85 -0.18 6.35
CA VAL A 91 9.09 -0.68 5.19
C VAL A 91 8.06 -1.72 5.61
N VAL A 92 8.41 -2.66 6.50
CA VAL A 92 7.46 -3.65 7.05
C VAL A 92 6.33 -2.95 7.80
N LEU A 93 6.65 -2.02 8.68
CA LEU A 93 5.64 -1.28 9.45
C LEU A 93 4.73 -0.44 8.55
N ALA A 94 5.28 0.20 7.52
CA ALA A 94 4.50 0.91 6.52
C ALA A 94 3.58 -0.04 5.73
N GLY A 95 4.08 -1.19 5.29
CA GLY A 95 3.29 -2.22 4.61
C GLY A 95 2.13 -2.73 5.46
N LEU A 96 2.37 -3.05 6.74
CA LEU A 96 1.34 -3.44 7.69
C LEU A 96 0.34 -2.30 7.94
N GLY A 97 0.82 -1.06 8.03
CA GLY A 97 -0.01 0.11 8.18
C GLY A 97 -0.92 0.39 6.98
N LEU A 98 -0.56 -0.03 5.76
CA LEU A 98 -1.43 0.05 4.59
C LEU A 98 -2.70 -0.78 4.76
N PHE A 99 -2.60 -1.99 5.33
CA PHE A 99 -3.77 -2.84 5.61
C PHE A 99 -4.74 -2.20 6.60
N THR A 100 -4.23 -1.31 7.44
CA THR A 100 -5.05 -0.58 8.41
C THR A 100 -5.61 0.73 7.87
N GLY A 101 -5.31 1.12 6.62
CA GLY A 101 -5.73 2.38 6.03
C GLY A 101 -5.11 3.62 6.70
N ASN A 102 -4.01 3.46 7.45
CA ASN A 102 -3.34 4.55 8.17
C ASN A 102 -2.73 5.54 7.19
N ILE A 103 -3.07 6.83 7.33
CA ILE A 103 -2.58 7.90 6.47
C ILE A 103 -1.05 8.08 6.58
N LEU A 104 -0.51 7.93 7.80
CA LEU A 104 0.93 8.05 8.04
C LEU A 104 1.69 6.91 7.32
N ALA A 105 1.18 5.68 7.41
CA ALA A 105 1.76 4.54 6.71
C ALA A 105 1.78 4.77 5.18
N ARG A 106 0.73 5.38 4.63
CA ARG A 106 0.65 5.73 3.20
C ARG A 106 1.71 6.76 2.81
N ILE A 107 1.90 7.80 3.62
CA ILE A 107 2.92 8.83 3.38
C ILE A 107 4.31 8.19 3.42
N VAL A 108 4.60 7.41 4.46
CA VAL A 108 5.88 6.70 4.61
C VAL A 108 6.12 5.75 3.44
N ALA A 109 5.11 4.97 3.04
CA ALA A 109 5.21 4.05 1.92
C ALA A 109 5.56 4.76 0.60
N VAL A 110 4.90 5.88 0.29
CA VAL A 110 5.18 6.67 -0.93
C VAL A 110 6.59 7.26 -0.88
N VAL A 111 7.01 7.80 0.27
CA VAL A 111 8.34 8.38 0.44
C VAL A 111 9.42 7.30 0.26
N VAL A 112 9.25 6.15 0.90
CA VAL A 112 10.22 5.04 0.81
C VAL A 112 10.29 4.49 -0.61
N ALA A 113 9.14 4.24 -1.26
CA ALA A 113 9.12 3.78 -2.65
C ALA A 113 9.73 4.81 -3.60
N GLY A 114 9.49 6.11 -3.38
CA GLY A 114 10.13 7.18 -4.15
C GLY A 114 11.64 7.21 -4.00
N LEU A 115 12.15 7.07 -2.77
CA LEU A 115 13.60 6.99 -2.51
C LEU A 115 14.21 5.72 -3.12
N SER A 116 13.53 4.56 -3.02
CA SER A 116 13.92 3.31 -3.64
C SER A 116 14.03 3.45 -5.16
N LEU A 117 13.02 4.07 -5.79
CA LEU A 117 13.00 4.34 -7.23
C LEU A 117 14.21 5.16 -7.67
N ILE A 118 14.52 6.26 -6.95
CA ILE A 118 15.68 7.12 -7.25
C ILE A 118 16.98 6.33 -7.08
N ALA A 119 17.13 5.58 -5.99
CA ALA A 119 18.32 4.77 -5.76
C ALA A 119 18.51 3.73 -6.87
N ASN A 120 17.45 2.99 -7.23
CA ASN A 120 17.52 1.99 -8.29
C ASN A 120 17.76 2.59 -9.67
N PHE A 121 17.29 3.81 -9.93
CA PHE A 121 17.64 4.51 -11.16
C PHE A 121 19.15 4.71 -11.33
N LEU A 122 19.87 5.01 -10.23
CA LEU A 122 21.32 5.13 -10.22
C LEU A 122 22.02 3.76 -10.40
N PHE A 123 21.37 2.67 -10.05
CA PHE A 123 21.91 1.30 -10.20
C PHE A 123 21.66 0.66 -11.57
N ILE A 124 20.89 1.29 -12.47
CA ILE A 124 20.61 0.75 -13.82
C ILE A 124 21.91 0.38 -14.58
N PRO A 125 23.00 1.18 -14.57
CA PRO A 125 24.21 0.83 -15.30
C PRO A 125 24.92 -0.43 -14.78
N ALA A 126 24.75 -0.75 -13.50
CA ALA A 126 25.38 -1.90 -12.86
C ALA A 126 24.51 -3.18 -12.96
N TYR A 127 23.21 -3.04 -12.71
CA TYR A 127 22.26 -4.16 -12.61
C TYR A 127 20.92 -3.82 -13.29
N PRO A 128 20.88 -3.70 -14.64
CA PRO A 128 19.73 -3.13 -15.34
C PRO A 128 18.42 -3.92 -15.12
N LEU A 129 18.46 -5.24 -15.19
CA LEU A 129 17.25 -6.06 -15.02
C LEU A 129 16.69 -5.98 -13.60
N TRP A 130 17.57 -6.01 -12.60
CA TRP A 130 17.17 -5.87 -11.20
C TRP A 130 16.59 -4.48 -10.94
N ALA A 131 17.31 -3.44 -11.33
CA ALA A 131 16.90 -2.05 -11.13
C ALA A 131 15.54 -1.77 -11.79
N LEU A 132 15.34 -2.19 -13.04
CA LEU A 132 14.05 -2.02 -13.74
C LEU A 132 12.91 -2.77 -13.06
N THR A 133 13.17 -3.96 -12.53
CA THR A 133 12.16 -4.73 -11.77
C THR A 133 11.74 -3.97 -10.52
N VAL A 134 12.70 -3.49 -9.72
CA VAL A 134 12.40 -2.73 -8.50
C VAL A 134 11.70 -1.41 -8.82
N ILE A 135 12.17 -0.65 -9.80
CA ILE A 135 11.54 0.60 -10.25
C ILE A 135 10.08 0.34 -10.67
N THR A 136 9.81 -0.75 -11.39
CA THR A 136 8.45 -1.10 -11.79
C THR A 136 7.57 -1.38 -10.58
N LEU A 137 8.07 -2.13 -9.59
CA LEU A 137 7.33 -2.40 -8.35
C LEU A 137 7.09 -1.11 -7.55
N ASP A 138 8.08 -0.23 -7.42
CA ASP A 138 7.95 1.05 -6.74
C ASP A 138 6.87 1.93 -7.38
N VAL A 139 6.85 2.01 -8.72
CA VAL A 139 5.83 2.75 -9.47
C VAL A 139 4.44 2.16 -9.22
N LEU A 140 4.30 0.82 -9.24
CA LEU A 140 3.02 0.15 -8.97
C LEU A 140 2.54 0.41 -7.53
N VAL A 141 3.45 0.36 -6.55
CA VAL A 141 3.14 0.67 -5.13
C VAL A 141 2.67 2.12 -5.00
N ILE A 142 3.42 3.08 -5.55
CA ILE A 142 3.06 4.51 -5.52
C ILE A 142 1.71 4.73 -6.19
N PHE A 143 1.49 4.15 -7.37
CA PHE A 143 0.23 4.25 -8.09
C PHE A 143 -0.94 3.69 -7.27
N ALA A 144 -0.80 2.50 -6.70
CA ALA A 144 -1.84 1.87 -5.88
C ALA A 144 -2.23 2.76 -4.69
N ILE A 145 -1.24 3.35 -4.00
CA ILE A 145 -1.46 4.18 -2.81
C ILE A 145 -2.10 5.53 -3.18
N LEU A 146 -1.60 6.20 -4.23
CA LEU A 146 -2.09 7.53 -4.60
C LEU A 146 -3.47 7.49 -5.25
N ALA A 147 -3.71 6.53 -6.14
CA ALA A 147 -4.96 6.43 -6.87
C ALA A 147 -6.14 5.99 -5.97
N HIS A 148 -5.91 5.08 -5.01
CA HIS A 148 -7.01 4.39 -4.32
C HIS A 148 -6.90 4.37 -2.79
N GLY A 149 -5.91 5.03 -2.22
CA GLY A 149 -5.69 5.02 -0.78
C GLY A 149 -6.82 5.64 0.06
N ARG A 150 -7.71 6.43 -0.51
CA ARG A 150 -8.87 7.03 0.19
C ARG A 150 -9.96 6.01 0.47
N GLU A 151 -10.18 5.04 -0.41
CA GLU A 151 -11.25 4.04 -0.26
C GLU A 151 -11.07 3.14 0.99
N MET A 152 -9.83 2.90 1.41
CA MET A 152 -9.54 2.14 2.64
C MET A 152 -9.82 2.92 3.93
N ALA A 153 -9.67 4.25 3.91
CA ALA A 153 -9.97 5.11 5.05
C ALA A 153 -11.47 5.21 5.30
N ASP A 154 -12.27 5.31 4.24
CA ASP A 154 -13.74 5.46 4.32
C ASP A 154 -14.43 4.22 4.87
N ARG A 155 -13.86 3.03 4.70
CA ARG A 155 -14.41 1.77 5.24
C ARG A 155 -14.33 1.65 6.76
N ARG A 156 -13.49 2.41 7.43
CA ARG A 156 -13.39 2.41 8.90
C ARG A 156 -14.32 3.40 9.58
N ALA A 157 -14.90 4.31 8.82
CA ALA A 157 -15.82 5.33 9.34
C ALA A 157 -17.29 4.82 9.43
N VAL A 158 -17.55 3.60 8.96
CA VAL A 158 -18.83 2.90 9.04
C VAL A 158 -18.75 1.75 10.04
#